data_e42c8c2fa9ebfce4a2cd4021fce69085
#
_entry.id   e42c8c2fa9ebfce4a2cd4021fce69085
#
_cell.length_a   1.000
_cell.length_b   1.000
_cell.length_c   1.000
_cell.angle_alpha   90.00
_cell.angle_beta   90.00
_cell.angle_gamma   90.00
#
_symmetry.space_group_name_H-M   'P 1'
#
loop_
_entity.id
_entity.type
_entity.pdbx_description
1 polymer ?
#
loop_
_entity_poly.entity_id
_entity_poly.type
_entity_poly.pdbx_seq_one_letter_code
_entity_poly.pdbx_strand_id
1 'polypeptide(L)'
;MHLATSYKILLAFALALGVALTSVLSSQRASVGQGTEGTTPSTNTKLDEARNKIQHVVVIMQENRSFDSYFGTYPGAEGLPRTEDGEFTVCVPNPRTGGCDKPYHDPALINSGGPHSSTASTADINGGKMDGFIATAESRSRGCAAKYALFCSPYTPPDVMGFHDAREIPNYCTYAQQFVLQDHMFASTLSWSLPAHLFTVSGWSARCPFARGKPSSCKNDNDLDNYLNFGPPMVGEGARVSIPPALQRCIGRHGVKLPGGTGQPSPNDPALGSALQQCISFAWTDLTYLLYNNNISWGYFVTKGQEADCGDYADDCEPGAQSAETPGIWNPLPYFETVKQNGQLSNIQDVSNFYEAAQYGTLPAVSWVMPGHLESEHGPANISDGQAHVTRLINAIMQGPNWDSTAIFLTWDDWGGFYDHVLPPQVDENGYGLRVPGLLISPYAKQGYIDHQVLSFDAYLKFMEDIFLKGQRLDPETDGRPDPRPTVRENVPQLGDLLEEFDFSQNPNPPVVLPSYPTSSGTAPHTTYLVGLGDTLSEIAESFHTSAEALGQANGIEDLNLIYAGQILYVPR
;
A
#
# COMPACT_ATOMS: atom_id res chain seq x y z
N MET A 1 61.10 32.75 2.30
CA MET A 1 61.81 32.12 3.43
C MET A 1 61.04 30.81 3.70
N HIS A 2 61.57 29.77 3.17
CA HIS A 2 62.11 28.56 3.84
C HIS A 2 61.00 27.74 4.55
N LEU A 3 60.86 26.45 4.40
CA LEU A 3 61.56 25.37 3.68
C LEU A 3 60.59 24.16 3.59
N ALA A 4 60.69 23.44 2.49
CA ALA A 4 60.18 22.09 2.28
C ALA A 4 60.90 21.07 3.17
N THR A 5 60.30 19.91 3.42
CA THR A 5 61.04 18.67 3.39
C THR A 5 60.09 17.46 3.16
N SER A 6 60.36 16.77 2.08
CA SER A 6 59.88 15.42 1.71
C SER A 6 60.59 14.35 2.51
N TYR A 7 59.94 13.18 2.71
CA TYR A 7 60.65 11.90 2.81
C TYR A 7 59.83 10.77 2.15
N LYS A 8 60.38 10.25 1.06
CA LYS A 8 60.16 8.90 0.48
C LYS A 8 61.15 7.96 1.17
N ILE A 9 60.86 6.67 1.18
CA ILE A 9 61.72 5.47 1.21
C ILE A 9 60.87 4.28 1.73
N LEU A 10 60.92 3.04 1.31
CA LEU A 10 61.38 2.22 0.18
C LEU A 10 60.75 0.81 0.30
N LEU A 11 60.61 0.15 -0.82
CA LEU A 11 60.31 -1.28 -0.96
C LEU A 11 61.35 -2.18 -0.29
N ALA A 12 60.91 -3.41 0.16
CA ALA A 12 61.77 -4.58 0.11
C ALA A 12 60.95 -5.87 -0.05
N PHE A 13 61.30 -6.63 -1.08
CA PHE A 13 60.90 -7.99 -1.43
C PHE A 13 61.46 -9.02 -0.43
N ALA A 14 60.75 -10.13 -0.19
CA ALA A 14 61.35 -11.40 0.10
C ALA A 14 60.46 -12.58 -0.38
N LEU A 15 60.94 -13.26 -1.42
CA LEU A 15 60.57 -14.61 -1.83
C LEU A 15 61.28 -15.63 -0.91
N ALA A 16 60.64 -16.71 -0.52
CA ALA A 16 61.29 -17.99 -0.27
C ALA A 16 60.32 -19.16 -0.41
N LEU A 17 60.70 -20.01 -1.29
CA LEU A 17 60.42 -21.39 -1.65
C LEU A 17 60.33 -22.36 -0.47
N GLY A 18 59.53 -23.42 -0.67
CA GLY A 18 60.03 -24.76 -0.40
C GLY A 18 59.13 -25.71 0.38
N VAL A 19 58.75 -26.70 -0.32
CA VAL A 19 58.90 -28.17 -0.16
C VAL A 19 57.61 -28.92 0.19
N ALA A 20 57.27 -29.79 -0.76
CA ALA A 20 56.29 -30.86 -0.65
C ALA A 20 56.74 -31.98 0.31
N LEU A 21 55.79 -32.51 1.07
CA LEU A 21 55.93 -33.87 1.65
C LEU A 21 54.62 -34.64 1.39
N THR A 22 54.73 -35.62 0.52
CA THR A 22 53.77 -36.70 0.33
C THR A 22 53.88 -37.71 1.49
N SER A 23 52.74 -38.04 2.10
CA SER A 23 52.62 -39.30 2.87
C SER A 23 51.30 -39.98 2.50
N VAL A 24 51.43 -41.07 1.83
CA VAL A 24 50.44 -42.11 1.55
C VAL A 24 50.12 -42.86 2.85
N LEU A 25 48.84 -42.93 3.20
CA LEU A 25 48.32 -43.94 4.09
C LEU A 25 46.95 -44.43 3.62
N SER A 26 46.88 -45.71 3.44
CA SER A 26 45.86 -46.55 2.85
C SER A 26 44.60 -46.68 3.69
N SER A 27 43.45 -46.60 3.01
CA SER A 27 42.19 -47.36 3.11
C SER A 27 41.77 -48.00 4.44
N GLN A 28 40.61 -47.55 4.93
CA GLN A 28 39.53 -48.48 5.32
C GLN A 28 38.17 -47.86 4.91
N ARG A 29 37.46 -48.57 4.05
CA ARG A 29 36.07 -48.29 3.69
C ARG A 29 35.16 -48.67 4.85
N ALA A 30 34.48 -47.69 5.44
CA ALA A 30 33.24 -47.89 6.17
C ALA A 30 32.11 -47.37 5.28
N SER A 31 31.24 -48.26 4.85
CA SER A 31 29.99 -47.92 4.16
C SER A 31 29.04 -47.28 5.18
N VAL A 32 28.91 -45.98 5.12
CA VAL A 32 27.83 -45.25 5.78
C VAL A 32 26.78 -44.95 4.72
N GLY A 33 25.53 -45.27 5.05
CA GLY A 33 24.38 -45.14 4.16
C GLY A 33 24.21 -43.71 3.61
N GLN A 34 23.88 -43.64 2.36
CA GLN A 34 23.42 -42.40 1.70
C GLN A 34 22.14 -41.91 2.38
N GLY A 35 22.28 -40.93 3.28
CA GLY A 35 21.22 -40.01 3.54
C GLY A 35 21.10 -39.14 2.30
N THR A 36 19.94 -39.10 1.70
CA THR A 36 19.60 -38.13 0.68
C THR A 36 19.63 -36.75 1.33
N GLU A 37 20.74 -36.02 1.18
CA GLU A 37 20.79 -34.59 1.37
C GLU A 37 19.88 -34.01 0.30
N GLY A 38 18.74 -33.42 0.71
CA GLY A 38 17.93 -32.61 -0.16
C GLY A 38 18.78 -31.45 -0.62
N THR A 39 19.20 -31.47 -1.88
CA THR A 39 19.86 -30.35 -2.53
C THR A 39 18.81 -29.24 -2.64
N THR A 40 19.00 -28.14 -1.94
CA THR A 40 18.24 -26.90 -2.17
C THR A 40 18.40 -26.55 -3.65
N PRO A 41 17.30 -26.37 -4.41
CA PRO A 41 17.39 -26.01 -5.82
C PRO A 41 18.19 -24.70 -5.98
N SER A 42 18.97 -24.58 -7.04
CA SER A 42 19.62 -23.31 -7.35
C SER A 42 18.56 -22.25 -7.66
N THR A 43 18.82 -20.98 -7.38
CA THR A 43 17.90 -19.85 -7.64
C THR A 43 17.34 -19.88 -9.08
N ASN A 44 18.15 -20.25 -10.06
CA ASN A 44 17.70 -20.40 -11.45
C ASN A 44 16.64 -21.50 -11.63
N THR A 45 16.79 -22.64 -10.93
CA THR A 45 15.80 -23.74 -11.00
C THR A 45 14.46 -23.30 -10.40
N LYS A 46 14.49 -22.60 -9.27
CA LYS A 46 13.30 -22.11 -8.58
C LYS A 46 12.55 -21.06 -9.40
N LEU A 47 13.27 -20.16 -10.06
CA LEU A 47 12.69 -19.17 -10.97
C LEU A 47 12.03 -19.84 -12.19
N ASP A 48 12.66 -20.85 -12.78
CA ASP A 48 12.07 -21.56 -13.91
C ASP A 48 10.82 -22.35 -13.50
N GLU A 49 10.81 -22.92 -12.29
CA GLU A 49 9.59 -23.53 -11.71
C GLU A 49 8.50 -22.49 -11.48
N ALA A 50 8.84 -21.32 -10.96
CA ALA A 50 7.91 -20.22 -10.76
C ALA A 50 7.26 -19.79 -12.09
N ARG A 51 8.06 -19.58 -13.14
CA ARG A 51 7.58 -19.24 -14.49
C ARG A 51 6.64 -20.27 -15.10
N ASN A 52 6.83 -21.54 -14.77
CA ASN A 52 5.97 -22.61 -15.24
C ASN A 52 4.65 -22.71 -14.46
N LYS A 53 4.67 -22.36 -13.18
CA LYS A 53 3.52 -22.57 -12.27
C LYS A 53 2.68 -21.32 -12.06
N ILE A 54 3.29 -20.14 -12.02
CA ILE A 54 2.59 -18.87 -11.82
C ILE A 54 2.28 -18.27 -13.19
N GLN A 55 0.99 -18.17 -13.48
CA GLN A 55 0.46 -17.58 -14.71
C GLN A 55 -0.27 -16.26 -14.44
N HIS A 56 -0.63 -16.03 -13.17
CA HIS A 56 -1.37 -14.85 -12.73
C HIS A 56 -0.74 -14.29 -11.46
N VAL A 57 -0.46 -13.01 -11.47
CA VAL A 57 -0.06 -12.24 -10.29
C VAL A 57 -1.13 -11.20 -10.04
N VAL A 58 -1.68 -11.19 -8.84
CA VAL A 58 -2.69 -10.23 -8.39
C VAL A 58 -2.16 -9.44 -7.22
N VAL A 59 -2.12 -8.12 -7.34
CA VAL A 59 -1.80 -7.20 -6.25
C VAL A 59 -3.11 -6.58 -5.78
N ILE A 60 -3.49 -6.85 -4.54
CA ILE A 60 -4.62 -6.21 -3.86
C ILE A 60 -4.02 -5.14 -2.94
N MET A 61 -4.33 -3.88 -3.23
CA MET A 61 -3.92 -2.74 -2.41
C MET A 61 -5.06 -2.35 -1.50
N GLN A 62 -4.77 -2.16 -0.23
CA GLN A 62 -5.65 -1.54 0.77
C GLN A 62 -5.00 -0.25 1.27
N GLU A 63 -5.68 0.47 2.12
CA GLU A 63 -5.32 1.83 2.49
C GLU A 63 -5.02 1.95 3.98
N ASN A 64 -3.90 2.61 4.24
CA ASN A 64 -3.53 3.28 5.46
C ASN A 64 -3.52 2.41 6.73
N ARG A 65 -2.61 1.42 6.78
CA ARG A 65 -2.31 0.69 8.03
C ARG A 65 -0.82 0.38 8.16
N SER A 66 -0.27 0.65 9.34
CA SER A 66 1.09 0.18 9.67
C SER A 66 1.10 -1.32 9.97
N PHE A 67 2.26 -1.94 9.85
CA PHE A 67 2.43 -3.34 10.25
C PHE A 67 2.06 -3.56 11.72
N ASP A 68 2.54 -2.70 12.61
CA ASP A 68 2.28 -2.83 14.05
C ASP A 68 0.80 -2.66 14.39
N SER A 69 0.05 -1.88 13.63
CA SER A 69 -1.38 -1.70 13.88
C SER A 69 -2.22 -2.94 13.60
N TYR A 70 -1.74 -3.87 12.74
CA TYR A 70 -2.47 -5.09 12.38
C TYR A 70 -1.77 -6.38 12.83
N PHE A 71 -0.46 -6.44 12.73
CA PHE A 71 0.33 -7.62 13.03
C PHE A 71 1.38 -7.40 14.13
N GLY A 72 1.37 -6.24 14.79
CA GLY A 72 2.31 -5.92 15.87
C GLY A 72 2.25 -6.86 17.08
N THR A 73 1.20 -7.69 17.17
CA THR A 73 1.07 -8.71 18.21
C THR A 73 1.03 -10.13 17.66
N TYR A 74 1.28 -10.31 16.35
CA TYR A 74 1.25 -11.62 15.70
C TYR A 74 2.42 -12.49 16.17
N PRO A 75 2.17 -13.74 16.59
CA PRO A 75 3.20 -14.59 17.15
C PRO A 75 4.33 -14.91 16.14
N GLY A 76 5.55 -14.61 16.49
CA GLY A 76 6.75 -14.89 15.68
C GLY A 76 7.13 -13.78 14.71
N ALA A 77 6.29 -12.78 14.48
CA ALA A 77 6.66 -11.60 13.70
C ALA A 77 7.50 -10.62 14.53
N GLU A 78 8.30 -9.77 13.86
CA GLU A 78 8.93 -8.62 14.49
C GLU A 78 7.88 -7.53 14.76
N GLY A 79 7.09 -7.77 15.80
CA GLY A 79 6.00 -6.90 16.23
C GLY A 79 6.39 -6.01 17.40
N LEU A 80 5.37 -5.39 18.01
CA LEU A 80 5.50 -4.45 19.12
C LEU A 80 6.38 -5.00 20.25
N PRO A 81 7.48 -4.33 20.62
CA PRO A 81 8.45 -4.82 21.61
C PRO A 81 7.84 -4.99 23.00
N ARG A 82 8.11 -6.13 23.62
CA ARG A 82 7.60 -6.48 24.96
C ARG A 82 8.70 -6.96 25.89
N THR A 83 8.44 -6.83 27.19
CA THR A 83 9.22 -7.49 28.24
C THR A 83 8.91 -8.99 28.27
N GLU A 84 9.70 -9.77 29.03
CA GLU A 84 9.41 -11.20 29.30
C GLU A 84 8.03 -11.41 29.98
N ASP A 85 7.55 -10.44 30.75
CA ASP A 85 6.24 -10.46 31.39
C ASP A 85 5.10 -10.04 30.44
N GLY A 86 5.39 -9.74 29.17
CA GLY A 86 4.43 -9.39 28.12
C GLY A 86 4.02 -7.91 28.06
N GLU A 87 4.59 -7.05 28.91
CA GLU A 87 4.32 -5.61 28.89
C GLU A 87 5.02 -4.91 27.72
N PHE A 88 4.31 -3.98 27.06
CA PHE A 88 4.94 -3.16 26.02
C PHE A 88 6.05 -2.28 26.57
N THR A 89 7.21 -2.29 25.93
CA THR A 89 8.36 -1.44 26.30
C THR A 89 8.31 -0.08 25.62
N VAL A 90 7.56 0.04 24.54
CA VAL A 90 7.33 1.30 23.82
C VAL A 90 6.45 2.22 24.66
N CYS A 91 6.82 3.51 24.67
CA CYS A 91 6.02 4.58 25.28
C CYS A 91 6.26 5.87 24.47
N VAL A 92 5.31 6.24 23.62
CA VAL A 92 5.42 7.40 22.73
C VAL A 92 5.01 8.67 23.48
N PRO A 93 5.82 9.74 23.48
CA PRO A 93 5.51 10.99 24.16
C PRO A 93 4.15 11.57 23.73
N ASN A 94 3.33 11.94 24.70
CA ASN A 94 2.06 12.61 24.48
C ASN A 94 2.13 14.06 24.93
N PRO A 95 2.19 15.03 24.01
CA PRO A 95 2.28 16.46 24.35
C PRO A 95 1.08 16.98 25.12
N ARG A 96 -0.11 16.39 24.95
CA ARG A 96 -1.34 16.82 25.62
C ARG A 96 -1.32 16.48 27.10
N THR A 97 -0.83 15.30 27.46
CA THR A 97 -0.80 14.81 28.84
C THR A 97 0.51 15.16 29.56
N GLY A 98 1.58 15.47 28.80
CA GLY A 98 2.95 15.62 29.31
C GLY A 98 3.57 14.30 29.77
N GLY A 99 2.92 13.17 29.50
CA GLY A 99 3.39 11.81 29.72
C GLY A 99 3.78 11.11 28.42
N CYS A 100 3.58 9.80 28.37
CA CYS A 100 3.67 9.00 27.16
C CYS A 100 2.59 7.91 27.16
N ASP A 101 2.18 7.47 25.97
CA ASP A 101 1.19 6.40 25.81
C ASP A 101 1.84 5.17 25.18
N LYS A 102 1.42 4.01 25.67
CA LYS A 102 1.82 2.69 25.17
C LYS A 102 0.84 2.22 24.09
N PRO A 103 1.24 1.30 23.19
CA PRO A 103 0.30 0.59 22.34
C PRO A 103 -0.81 -0.05 23.17
N TYR A 104 -2.01 -0.05 22.65
CA TYR A 104 -3.19 -0.64 23.30
C TYR A 104 -4.04 -1.39 22.29
N HIS A 105 -4.75 -2.43 22.74
CA HIS A 105 -5.73 -3.12 21.89
C HIS A 105 -6.92 -2.21 21.65
N ASP A 106 -7.20 -1.92 20.40
CA ASP A 106 -8.34 -1.14 19.98
C ASP A 106 -9.43 -2.06 19.39
N PRO A 107 -10.58 -2.21 20.05
CA PRO A 107 -11.69 -2.98 19.51
C PRO A 107 -12.55 -2.18 18.53
N ALA A 108 -12.27 -0.88 18.33
CA ALA A 108 -13.02 -0.04 17.41
C ALA A 108 -12.76 -0.45 15.95
N LEU A 109 -13.82 -0.60 15.18
CA LEU A 109 -13.71 -0.95 13.75
C LEU A 109 -13.55 0.28 12.86
N ILE A 110 -13.62 1.47 13.43
CA ILE A 110 -13.42 2.76 12.77
C ILE A 110 -12.28 3.45 13.48
N ASN A 111 -11.26 3.74 12.71
CA ASN A 111 -10.09 4.47 13.15
C ASN A 111 -9.85 5.61 12.17
N SER A 112 -9.23 6.65 12.62
CA SER A 112 -8.89 7.78 11.76
C SER A 112 -7.41 7.82 11.40
N GLY A 113 -6.58 7.20 12.25
CA GLY A 113 -5.14 7.28 12.08
C GLY A 113 -4.60 8.69 12.30
N GLY A 114 -3.65 9.08 11.50
CA GLY A 114 -3.00 10.37 11.57
C GLY A 114 -2.53 10.90 10.21
N PRO A 115 -1.93 12.09 10.21
CA PRO A 115 -1.28 12.62 9.00
C PRO A 115 -0.25 11.64 8.45
N HIS A 116 -0.24 11.47 7.13
CA HIS A 116 0.67 10.54 6.46
C HIS A 116 1.37 11.12 5.21
N SER A 117 1.52 12.45 5.15
CA SER A 117 2.37 13.10 4.14
C SER A 117 3.87 12.81 4.36
N SER A 118 4.73 13.21 3.43
CA SER A 118 6.18 13.08 3.59
C SER A 118 6.73 13.87 4.79
N THR A 119 6.11 15.00 5.10
CA THR A 119 6.46 15.77 6.30
C THR A 119 6.00 15.08 7.58
N ALA A 120 4.84 14.43 7.55
CA ALA A 120 4.33 13.64 8.67
C ALA A 120 5.22 12.42 8.94
N SER A 121 5.60 11.66 7.91
CA SER A 121 6.51 10.52 8.07
C SER A 121 7.85 10.92 8.70
N THR A 122 8.40 12.06 8.27
CA THR A 122 9.63 12.61 8.87
C THR A 122 9.44 12.95 10.35
N ALA A 123 8.29 13.53 10.70
CA ALA A 123 7.96 13.88 12.08
C ALA A 123 7.74 12.64 12.95
N ASP A 124 7.05 11.62 12.43
CA ASP A 124 6.78 10.34 13.11
C ASP A 124 8.07 9.59 13.42
N ILE A 125 8.97 9.52 12.43
CA ILE A 125 10.30 8.91 12.58
C ILE A 125 11.18 9.68 13.57
N ASN A 126 11.04 10.99 13.69
CA ASN A 126 11.75 11.88 14.62
C ASN A 126 13.26 11.58 14.72
N GLY A 127 13.94 11.56 13.57
CA GLY A 127 15.39 11.30 13.52
C GLY A 127 15.78 9.89 13.96
N GLY A 128 14.91 8.91 13.73
CA GLY A 128 15.12 7.48 14.01
C GLY A 128 14.63 7.02 15.38
N LYS A 129 13.95 7.87 16.15
CA LYS A 129 13.43 7.50 17.47
C LYS A 129 12.08 6.79 17.40
N MET A 130 11.36 6.90 16.29
CA MET A 130 10.02 6.35 16.09
C MET A 130 9.05 6.76 17.20
N ASP A 131 9.09 8.02 17.62
CA ASP A 131 8.34 8.51 18.76
C ASP A 131 7.54 9.81 18.49
N GLY A 132 7.37 10.19 17.21
CA GLY A 132 6.66 11.41 16.83
C GLY A 132 5.15 11.25 16.59
N PHE A 133 4.62 10.05 16.43
CA PHE A 133 3.27 9.74 15.95
C PHE A 133 2.15 10.50 16.69
N ILE A 134 2.16 10.48 18.02
CA ILE A 134 1.15 11.20 18.82
C ILE A 134 1.28 12.71 18.62
N ALA A 135 2.51 13.23 18.63
CA ALA A 135 2.73 14.66 18.44
C ALA A 135 2.30 15.12 17.03
N THR A 136 2.54 14.30 16.01
CA THR A 136 2.10 14.56 14.63
C THR A 136 0.58 14.56 14.54
N ALA A 137 -0.09 13.54 15.06
CA ALA A 137 -1.54 13.46 15.09
C ALA A 137 -2.18 14.64 15.86
N GLU A 138 -1.62 15.03 17.00
CA GLU A 138 -2.13 16.13 17.83
C GLU A 138 -1.81 17.52 17.29
N SER A 139 -0.73 17.69 16.49
CA SER A 139 -0.40 18.98 15.86
C SER A 139 -1.52 19.48 14.94
N ARG A 140 -2.40 18.59 14.56
CA ARG A 140 -3.63 18.81 13.81
C ARG A 140 -4.85 19.11 14.66
N SER A 141 -4.69 19.64 15.84
CA SER A 141 -5.82 20.07 16.70
C SER A 141 -6.89 20.92 16.00
N ARG A 142 -6.67 21.31 14.73
CA ARG A 142 -7.71 21.87 13.85
C ARG A 142 -8.74 20.83 13.41
N GLY A 143 -8.36 19.58 13.20
CA GLY A 143 -9.27 18.46 12.97
C GLY A 143 -10.14 18.20 14.19
N CYS A 144 -9.63 18.42 15.41
CA CYS A 144 -10.42 18.34 16.64
C CYS A 144 -11.52 19.40 16.76
N ALA A 145 -11.51 20.44 15.94
CA ALA A 145 -12.62 21.37 15.78
C ALA A 145 -13.67 20.85 14.78
N ALA A 146 -13.34 19.84 13.99
CA ALA A 146 -14.28 19.20 13.09
C ALA A 146 -15.23 18.28 13.89
N LYS A 147 -16.52 18.34 13.58
CA LYS A 147 -17.59 17.59 14.27
C LYS A 147 -17.43 16.06 14.28
N TYR A 148 -16.44 15.53 13.57
CA TYR A 148 -16.22 14.10 13.35
C TYR A 148 -14.97 13.54 14.03
N ALA A 149 -14.24 14.36 14.78
CA ALA A 149 -13.02 13.94 15.43
C ALA A 149 -13.32 13.05 16.66
N LEU A 150 -13.61 11.77 16.41
CA LEU A 150 -13.78 10.73 17.44
C LEU A 150 -12.56 10.61 18.36
N PHE A 151 -11.38 11.00 17.87
CA PHE A 151 -10.07 10.92 18.55
C PHE A 151 -9.67 12.16 19.31
N CYS A 152 -10.46 13.21 19.28
CA CYS A 152 -10.15 14.45 20.00
C CYS A 152 -10.66 14.46 21.44
N SER A 153 -11.19 13.36 21.93
CA SER A 153 -11.54 13.25 23.35
C SER A 153 -10.28 13.26 24.21
N PRO A 154 -10.17 14.18 25.19
CA PRO A 154 -9.02 14.21 26.11
C PRO A 154 -8.97 12.95 27.02
N TYR A 155 -9.95 12.06 26.93
CA TYR A 155 -10.09 10.87 27.75
C TYR A 155 -9.87 9.56 26.99
N THR A 156 -9.65 9.60 25.67
CA THR A 156 -9.35 8.43 24.85
C THR A 156 -7.86 8.37 24.56
N PRO A 157 -7.24 7.17 24.57
CA PRO A 157 -5.89 6.99 24.07
C PRO A 157 -5.80 7.48 22.62
N PRO A 158 -4.65 7.98 22.18
CA PRO A 158 -4.46 8.38 20.79
C PRO A 158 -4.68 7.21 19.84
N ASP A 159 -5.52 7.37 18.85
CA ASP A 159 -5.91 6.37 17.86
C ASP A 159 -4.70 5.72 17.16
N VAL A 160 -3.70 6.54 16.85
CA VAL A 160 -2.45 6.10 16.20
C VAL A 160 -1.66 5.04 16.99
N MET A 161 -1.94 4.85 18.29
CA MET A 161 -1.30 3.84 19.14
C MET A 161 -2.15 2.57 19.28
N GLY A 162 -3.33 2.53 18.68
CA GLY A 162 -4.22 1.37 18.69
C GLY A 162 -3.73 0.26 17.77
N PHE A 163 -3.81 -1.00 18.24
CA PHE A 163 -3.59 -2.16 17.39
C PHE A 163 -4.79 -3.09 17.39
N HIS A 164 -5.00 -3.79 16.27
CA HIS A 164 -5.99 -4.84 16.10
C HIS A 164 -5.32 -6.22 16.13
N ASP A 165 -6.09 -7.26 16.39
CA ASP A 165 -5.61 -8.63 16.29
C ASP A 165 -6.70 -9.55 15.69
N ALA A 166 -6.58 -10.86 15.88
CA ALA A 166 -7.54 -11.82 15.33
C ALA A 166 -9.00 -11.61 15.81
N ARG A 167 -9.25 -10.72 16.75
CA ARG A 167 -10.61 -10.37 17.20
C ARG A 167 -11.32 -9.46 16.21
N GLU A 168 -10.60 -8.53 15.59
CA GLU A 168 -11.10 -7.55 14.62
C GLU A 168 -10.77 -7.94 13.18
N ILE A 169 -9.59 -8.56 12.95
CA ILE A 169 -9.10 -8.93 11.62
C ILE A 169 -8.84 -10.45 11.47
N PRO A 170 -9.81 -11.33 11.84
CA PRO A 170 -9.60 -12.78 11.88
C PRO A 170 -9.23 -13.39 10.54
N ASN A 171 -9.74 -12.86 9.41
CA ASN A 171 -9.42 -13.39 8.10
C ASN A 171 -7.98 -13.09 7.70
N TYR A 172 -7.47 -11.89 7.95
CA TYR A 172 -6.07 -11.56 7.69
C TYR A 172 -5.12 -12.42 8.54
N CYS A 173 -5.45 -12.61 9.83
CA CYS A 173 -4.70 -13.53 10.69
C CYS A 173 -4.76 -14.98 10.19
N THR A 174 -5.89 -15.43 9.65
CA THR A 174 -6.02 -16.77 9.05
C THR A 174 -5.16 -16.89 7.80
N TYR A 175 -5.15 -15.88 6.92
CA TYR A 175 -4.27 -15.90 5.75
C TYR A 175 -2.79 -15.94 6.15
N ALA A 176 -2.37 -15.18 7.15
CA ALA A 176 -1.01 -15.23 7.69
C ALA A 176 -0.64 -16.62 8.25
N GLN A 177 -1.60 -17.34 8.87
CA GLN A 177 -1.39 -18.69 9.37
C GLN A 177 -1.33 -19.75 8.27
N GLN A 178 -2.05 -19.56 7.17
CA GLN A 178 -2.16 -20.53 6.11
C GLN A 178 -1.18 -20.30 4.96
N PHE A 179 -0.62 -19.11 4.85
CA PHE A 179 0.26 -18.67 3.78
C PHE A 179 1.46 -17.90 4.36
N VAL A 180 1.92 -16.84 3.71
CA VAL A 180 3.10 -16.08 4.15
C VAL A 180 2.69 -14.72 4.68
N LEU A 181 3.29 -14.34 5.81
CA LEU A 181 3.28 -12.99 6.37
C LEU A 181 4.66 -12.34 6.13
N GLN A 182 4.68 -11.13 5.60
CA GLN A 182 5.87 -10.33 5.35
C GLN A 182 6.00 -9.27 6.46
N ASP A 183 6.83 -9.52 7.47
CA ASP A 183 6.91 -8.61 8.62
C ASP A 183 7.89 -7.45 8.45
N HIS A 184 8.61 -7.44 7.34
CA HIS A 184 9.46 -6.33 6.90
C HIS A 184 9.06 -5.81 5.52
N MET A 185 7.75 -5.78 5.23
CA MET A 185 7.21 -5.06 4.08
C MET A 185 7.13 -3.56 4.41
N PHE A 186 7.78 -2.75 3.60
CA PHE A 186 7.80 -1.30 3.72
C PHE A 186 7.02 -0.66 2.57
N ALA A 187 6.29 0.41 2.82
CA ALA A 187 5.83 1.28 1.76
C ALA A 187 7.03 1.73 0.90
N SER A 188 6.85 1.87 -0.41
CA SER A 188 8.00 2.12 -1.29
C SER A 188 8.60 3.52 -1.17
N THR A 189 7.96 4.42 -0.44
CA THR A 189 8.42 5.79 -0.25
C THR A 189 7.93 6.39 1.07
N LEU A 190 8.69 7.34 1.59
CA LEU A 190 8.31 8.14 2.77
C LEU A 190 7.26 9.19 2.39
N SER A 191 6.07 8.75 2.01
CA SER A 191 5.00 9.64 1.57
C SER A 191 3.63 8.96 1.64
N TRP A 192 2.61 9.61 1.12
CA TRP A 192 1.20 9.28 1.12
C TRP A 192 0.78 8.46 -0.11
N SER A 193 -0.49 8.17 -0.22
CA SER A 193 -1.04 7.20 -1.17
C SER A 193 -0.71 7.47 -2.64
N LEU A 194 -0.79 8.71 -3.15
CA LEU A 194 -0.49 8.92 -4.58
C LEU A 194 0.93 8.49 -4.97
N PRO A 195 2.02 8.91 -4.29
CA PRO A 195 3.34 8.36 -4.56
C PRO A 195 3.41 6.84 -4.38
N ALA A 196 2.77 6.26 -3.35
CA ALA A 196 2.76 4.83 -3.12
C ALA A 196 2.12 4.05 -4.29
N HIS A 197 0.96 4.49 -4.77
CA HIS A 197 0.31 3.91 -5.95
C HIS A 197 1.15 4.05 -7.23
N LEU A 198 1.90 5.15 -7.39
CA LEU A 198 2.81 5.31 -8.52
C LEU A 198 3.99 4.34 -8.44
N PHE A 199 4.57 4.16 -7.24
CA PHE A 199 5.63 3.16 -7.05
C PHE A 199 5.15 1.74 -7.36
N THR A 200 3.93 1.39 -7.00
CA THR A 200 3.35 0.05 -7.25
C THR A 200 3.31 -0.31 -8.75
N VAL A 201 3.17 0.68 -9.62
CA VAL A 201 3.08 0.44 -11.08
C VAL A 201 4.31 0.88 -11.86
N SER A 202 5.23 1.65 -11.25
CA SER A 202 6.34 2.24 -12.01
C SER A 202 7.68 2.33 -11.28
N GLY A 203 7.77 1.91 -10.01
CA GLY A 203 8.99 2.00 -9.20
C GLY A 203 9.50 3.44 -9.02
N TRP A 204 8.67 4.44 -9.29
CA TRP A 204 9.06 5.85 -9.19
C TRP A 204 7.86 6.78 -9.07
N SER A 205 8.06 7.89 -8.36
CA SER A 205 7.14 9.03 -8.30
C SER A 205 7.83 10.30 -8.79
N ALA A 206 7.18 11.02 -9.71
CA ALA A 206 7.79 12.18 -10.35
C ALA A 206 6.77 13.21 -10.81
N ARG A 207 7.21 14.46 -10.88
CA ARG A 207 6.48 15.56 -11.51
C ARG A 207 6.97 15.83 -12.92
N CYS A 208 6.07 15.73 -13.90
CA CYS A 208 6.35 16.09 -15.29
C CYS A 208 5.65 17.39 -15.68
N PRO A 209 6.12 18.09 -16.75
CA PRO A 209 5.41 19.25 -17.28
C PRO A 209 4.00 18.89 -17.78
N PHE A 210 3.00 19.71 -17.45
CA PHE A 210 1.62 19.49 -17.87
C PHE A 210 1.46 19.44 -19.38
N ALA A 211 0.59 18.53 -19.87
CA ALA A 211 0.09 18.42 -21.23
C ALA A 211 1.13 18.02 -22.32
N ARG A 212 2.38 17.82 -22.04
CA ARG A 212 3.41 17.34 -23.00
C ARG A 212 4.70 16.92 -22.32
N GLY A 213 4.61 16.22 -21.20
CA GLY A 213 5.78 15.67 -20.54
C GLY A 213 6.55 14.72 -21.45
N LYS A 214 7.89 14.79 -21.39
CA LYS A 214 8.76 13.73 -21.91
C LYS A 214 9.38 13.03 -20.73
N PRO A 215 9.73 11.74 -20.84
CA PRO A 215 10.37 11.03 -19.72
C PRO A 215 11.55 11.81 -19.13
N SER A 216 12.44 12.31 -19.96
CA SER A 216 13.61 13.10 -19.53
C SER A 216 13.31 14.48 -18.93
N SER A 217 12.07 14.94 -18.97
CA SER A 217 11.64 16.22 -18.38
C SER A 217 10.96 16.08 -17.02
N CYS A 218 10.71 14.86 -16.58
CA CYS A 218 10.18 14.57 -15.26
C CYS A 218 11.25 14.80 -14.19
N LYS A 219 10.84 15.05 -12.97
CA LYS A 219 11.73 15.27 -11.84
C LYS A 219 11.23 14.47 -10.67
N ASN A 220 12.14 13.85 -9.94
CA ASN A 220 11.81 13.15 -8.72
C ASN A 220 10.96 14.03 -7.79
N ASP A 221 9.85 13.49 -7.30
CA ASP A 221 8.94 14.19 -6.42
C ASP A 221 8.12 13.18 -5.62
N ASN A 222 8.41 13.08 -4.34
CA ASN A 222 7.75 12.13 -3.44
C ASN A 222 6.46 12.69 -2.84
N ASP A 223 6.24 13.99 -2.92
CA ASP A 223 5.05 14.58 -2.34
C ASP A 223 3.92 14.71 -3.34
N LEU A 224 4.25 15.15 -4.56
CA LEU A 224 3.24 15.51 -5.54
C LEU A 224 2.11 16.39 -4.98
N ASP A 225 2.37 17.02 -3.84
CA ASP A 225 1.49 17.99 -3.23
C ASP A 225 1.08 19.02 -4.27
N ASN A 226 -0.18 19.37 -4.31
CA ASN A 226 -0.74 20.30 -5.30
C ASN A 226 -0.71 19.81 -6.77
N TYR A 227 -0.37 18.54 -7.03
CA TYR A 227 -0.38 18.04 -8.40
C TYR A 227 -1.72 17.41 -8.78
N LEU A 228 -2.33 16.62 -7.90
CA LEU A 228 -3.65 16.00 -8.05
C LEU A 228 -4.66 16.38 -6.95
N ASN A 229 -4.25 17.12 -5.95
CA ASN A 229 -5.07 17.49 -4.83
C ASN A 229 -6.03 18.63 -5.21
N PHE A 230 -7.21 18.31 -5.73
CA PHE A 230 -8.21 19.27 -6.21
C PHE A 230 -9.48 19.32 -5.34
N GLY A 231 -9.51 18.58 -4.22
CA GLY A 231 -10.63 18.64 -3.29
C GLY A 231 -10.82 20.05 -2.70
N PRO A 232 -12.06 20.49 -2.42
CA PRO A 232 -12.25 21.70 -1.63
C PRO A 232 -11.72 21.45 -0.22
N PRO A 233 -10.99 22.41 0.39
CA PRO A 233 -10.61 22.30 1.78
C PRO A 233 -11.89 22.22 2.63
N MET A 234 -12.00 21.25 3.49
CA MET A 234 -13.06 21.18 4.49
C MET A 234 -13.02 22.44 5.36
N VAL A 235 -14.18 22.85 5.84
CA VAL A 235 -14.44 24.12 6.52
C VAL A 235 -13.51 24.34 7.71
N GLY A 236 -12.52 25.20 7.54
CA GLY A 236 -11.60 25.63 8.60
C GLY A 236 -10.28 26.09 8.02
N GLU A 237 -10.22 27.33 7.53
CA GLU A 237 -9.01 28.11 7.19
C GLU A 237 -7.69 27.34 6.92
N GLY A 238 -7.71 26.31 6.07
CA GLY A 238 -6.54 25.67 5.49
C GLY A 238 -6.04 26.49 4.30
N ALA A 239 -4.75 26.48 4.03
CA ALA A 239 -4.18 27.09 2.85
C ALA A 239 -4.87 26.50 1.61
N ARG A 240 -5.51 27.34 0.82
CA ARG A 240 -6.13 26.95 -0.45
C ARG A 240 -5.04 26.45 -1.38
N VAL A 241 -5.07 25.18 -1.70
CA VAL A 241 -4.21 24.63 -2.73
C VAL A 241 -4.54 25.33 -4.04
N SER A 242 -3.66 26.18 -4.52
CA SER A 242 -3.89 26.89 -5.77
C SER A 242 -3.49 25.97 -6.93
N ILE A 243 -4.47 25.57 -7.74
CA ILE A 243 -4.19 24.85 -9.00
C ILE A 243 -3.09 25.61 -9.76
N PRO A 244 -1.98 24.94 -10.14
CA PRO A 244 -0.89 25.61 -10.84
C PRO A 244 -1.39 26.36 -12.09
N PRO A 245 -0.94 27.58 -12.38
CA PRO A 245 -1.45 28.38 -13.51
C PRO A 245 -1.32 27.67 -14.86
N ALA A 246 -0.34 26.79 -15.04
CA ALA A 246 -0.19 25.99 -16.24
C ALA A 246 -1.32 24.95 -16.38
N LEU A 247 -1.69 24.30 -15.30
CA LEU A 247 -2.77 23.34 -15.24
C LEU A 247 -4.12 24.03 -15.42
N GLN A 248 -4.36 25.18 -14.75
CA GLN A 248 -5.56 26.00 -14.96
C GLN A 248 -5.76 26.36 -16.44
N ARG A 249 -4.69 26.79 -17.11
CA ARG A 249 -4.73 27.10 -18.55
C ARG A 249 -5.02 25.88 -19.41
N CYS A 250 -4.52 24.72 -19.01
CA CYS A 250 -4.80 23.47 -19.73
C CYS A 250 -6.26 23.08 -19.56
N ILE A 251 -6.76 22.99 -18.34
CA ILE A 251 -8.14 22.65 -17.99
C ILE A 251 -9.12 23.59 -18.73
N GLY A 252 -8.83 24.90 -18.71
CA GLY A 252 -9.64 25.90 -19.41
C GLY A 252 -9.71 25.69 -20.94
N ARG A 253 -8.66 25.17 -21.57
CA ARG A 253 -8.67 24.83 -23.01
C ARG A 253 -9.60 23.64 -23.34
N HIS A 254 -9.85 22.77 -22.36
CA HIS A 254 -10.77 21.65 -22.47
C HIS A 254 -12.21 22.02 -22.06
N GLY A 255 -12.50 23.31 -21.93
CA GLY A 255 -13.86 23.83 -21.75
C GLY A 255 -14.36 23.86 -20.31
N VAL A 256 -13.57 23.40 -19.35
CA VAL A 256 -13.92 23.46 -17.92
C VAL A 256 -13.63 24.85 -17.40
N LYS A 257 -14.68 25.51 -16.90
CA LYS A 257 -14.55 26.82 -16.26
C LYS A 257 -14.25 26.61 -14.78
N LEU A 258 -13.03 26.89 -14.41
CA LEU A 258 -12.68 27.00 -13.01
C LEU A 258 -13.37 28.25 -12.43
N PRO A 259 -14.08 28.15 -11.30
CA PRO A 259 -14.73 29.31 -10.69
C PRO A 259 -13.73 30.44 -10.45
N GLY A 260 -14.09 31.66 -10.84
CA GLY A 260 -13.18 32.80 -10.83
C GLY A 260 -12.64 33.13 -9.44
N GLY A 261 -11.34 33.19 -9.34
CA GLY A 261 -10.61 33.81 -8.24
C GLY A 261 -10.38 32.98 -6.98
N THR A 262 -11.14 31.96 -6.65
CA THR A 262 -10.93 31.11 -5.46
C THR A 262 -11.80 29.83 -5.46
N GLY A 263 -12.65 29.61 -6.47
CA GLY A 263 -13.49 28.41 -6.53
C GLY A 263 -12.70 27.23 -7.07
N GLN A 264 -12.61 26.17 -6.30
CA GLN A 264 -12.20 24.87 -6.78
C GLN A 264 -13.35 24.29 -7.62
N PRO A 265 -13.10 23.59 -8.74
CA PRO A 265 -14.14 22.80 -9.38
C PRO A 265 -14.61 21.72 -8.42
N SER A 266 -15.88 21.32 -8.54
CA SER A 266 -16.34 20.15 -7.77
C SER A 266 -15.51 18.94 -8.18
N PRO A 267 -14.94 18.17 -7.24
CA PRO A 267 -14.21 16.93 -7.55
C PRO A 267 -15.11 15.93 -8.29
N ASN A 268 -16.41 16.08 -8.18
CA ASN A 268 -17.43 15.24 -8.82
C ASN A 268 -17.89 15.75 -10.20
N ASP A 269 -17.19 16.74 -10.81
CA ASP A 269 -17.50 17.20 -12.18
C ASP A 269 -16.87 16.25 -13.22
N PRO A 270 -17.66 15.46 -13.97
CA PRO A 270 -17.11 14.54 -14.98
C PRO A 270 -16.28 15.25 -16.07
N ALA A 271 -16.59 16.52 -16.36
CA ALA A 271 -15.83 17.30 -17.33
C ALA A 271 -14.44 17.65 -16.79
N LEU A 272 -14.31 17.80 -15.48
CA LEU A 272 -13.02 18.02 -14.83
C LEU A 272 -12.13 16.77 -14.95
N GLY A 273 -12.64 15.58 -14.62
CA GLY A 273 -11.90 14.33 -14.73
C GLY A 273 -11.32 14.13 -16.15
N SER A 274 -12.15 14.31 -17.18
CA SER A 274 -11.71 14.25 -18.58
C SER A 274 -10.64 15.31 -18.92
N ALA A 275 -10.78 16.54 -18.41
CA ALA A 275 -9.80 17.60 -18.63
C ALA A 275 -8.47 17.31 -17.91
N LEU A 276 -8.52 16.78 -16.69
CA LEU A 276 -7.34 16.38 -15.93
C LEU A 276 -6.56 15.28 -16.64
N GLN A 277 -7.25 14.23 -17.11
CA GLN A 277 -6.63 13.15 -17.89
C GLN A 277 -5.83 13.67 -19.10
N GLN A 278 -6.29 14.75 -19.73
CA GLN A 278 -5.62 15.37 -20.88
C GLN A 278 -4.51 16.36 -20.47
N CYS A 279 -4.60 16.91 -19.27
CA CYS A 279 -3.68 17.94 -18.79
C CYS A 279 -2.55 17.40 -17.94
N ILE A 280 -2.81 16.34 -17.18
CA ILE A 280 -1.80 15.67 -16.37
C ILE A 280 -1.12 14.61 -17.23
N SER A 281 0.18 14.54 -17.14
CA SER A 281 1.02 13.67 -17.96
C SER A 281 2.09 13.05 -17.09
N PHE A 282 1.92 11.77 -16.77
CA PHE A 282 2.98 10.94 -16.23
C PHE A 282 3.73 10.33 -17.42
N ALA A 283 4.88 10.93 -17.74
CA ALA A 283 5.56 10.65 -19.00
C ALA A 283 6.66 9.58 -18.89
N TRP A 284 7.07 9.21 -17.67
CA TRP A 284 8.06 8.17 -17.46
C TRP A 284 7.50 6.77 -17.73
N THR A 285 8.37 5.76 -17.71
CA THR A 285 7.97 4.38 -18.00
C THR A 285 7.34 3.73 -16.76
N ASP A 286 6.20 3.08 -16.97
CA ASP A 286 5.51 2.21 -16.03
C ASP A 286 5.55 0.74 -16.51
N LEU A 287 5.22 -0.19 -15.63
CA LEU A 287 5.28 -1.62 -15.92
C LEU A 287 4.34 -2.02 -17.07
N THR A 288 3.19 -1.33 -17.24
CA THR A 288 2.24 -1.66 -18.30
C THR A 288 2.85 -1.49 -19.70
N TYR A 289 3.82 -0.56 -19.86
CA TYR A 289 4.58 -0.40 -21.10
C TYR A 289 5.44 -1.62 -21.43
N LEU A 290 6.13 -2.18 -20.43
CA LEU A 290 6.94 -3.39 -20.62
C LEU A 290 6.05 -4.61 -20.89
N LEU A 291 4.94 -4.74 -20.17
CA LEU A 291 3.96 -5.81 -20.38
C LEU A 291 3.38 -5.75 -21.80
N TYR A 292 2.98 -4.56 -22.28
CA TYR A 292 2.48 -4.36 -23.64
C TYR A 292 3.49 -4.79 -24.69
N ASN A 293 4.75 -4.36 -24.56
CA ASN A 293 5.81 -4.68 -25.52
C ASN A 293 6.15 -6.17 -25.57
N ASN A 294 5.85 -6.91 -24.50
CA ASN A 294 6.05 -8.36 -24.42
C ASN A 294 4.77 -9.18 -24.62
N ASN A 295 3.65 -8.55 -25.00
CA ASN A 295 2.32 -9.17 -25.17
C ASN A 295 1.83 -9.89 -23.91
N ILE A 296 2.13 -9.36 -22.74
CA ILE A 296 1.63 -9.84 -21.45
C ILE A 296 0.34 -9.09 -21.12
N SER A 297 -0.72 -9.82 -20.83
CA SER A 297 -2.02 -9.24 -20.47
C SER A 297 -1.97 -8.61 -19.07
N TRP A 298 -2.63 -7.47 -18.91
CA TRP A 298 -2.78 -6.82 -17.61
C TRP A 298 -4.16 -6.18 -17.44
N GLY A 299 -4.58 -6.01 -16.20
CA GLY A 299 -5.79 -5.31 -15.81
C GLY A 299 -5.57 -4.50 -14.55
N TYR A 300 -6.18 -3.33 -14.47
CA TYR A 300 -6.23 -2.48 -13.30
C TYR A 300 -7.70 -2.30 -12.92
N PHE A 301 -8.11 -2.90 -11.81
CA PHE A 301 -9.50 -3.02 -11.42
C PHE A 301 -9.82 -2.06 -10.29
N VAL A 302 -10.74 -1.15 -10.55
CA VAL A 302 -11.09 -0.05 -9.66
C VAL A 302 -12.49 -0.28 -9.10
N THR A 303 -12.63 -0.28 -7.80
CA THR A 303 -13.95 -0.32 -7.16
C THR A 303 -14.64 1.03 -7.35
N LYS A 304 -15.81 1.01 -7.97
CA LYS A 304 -16.59 2.22 -8.20
C LYS A 304 -17.13 2.78 -6.89
N GLY A 305 -16.99 4.08 -6.70
CA GLY A 305 -17.46 4.76 -5.50
C GLY A 305 -16.80 6.12 -5.33
N GLN A 306 -16.08 6.25 -4.26
CA GLN A 306 -15.31 7.44 -3.91
C GLN A 306 -13.90 7.05 -3.49
N GLU A 307 -12.95 7.96 -3.63
CA GLU A 307 -11.65 7.96 -2.95
C GLU A 307 -11.64 9.12 -1.95
N ALA A 308 -11.10 8.89 -0.75
CA ALA A 308 -11.14 9.84 0.35
C ALA A 308 -9.76 10.24 0.82
N ASP A 309 -8.85 10.37 -0.13
CA ASP A 309 -7.46 10.63 0.20
C ASP A 309 -6.98 12.00 -0.30
N CYS A 310 -5.98 12.57 0.38
CA CYS A 310 -5.34 13.81 -0.02
C CYS A 310 -3.96 14.01 0.62
N GLY A 311 -3.05 14.66 -0.12
CA GLY A 311 -1.63 14.75 0.20
C GLY A 311 -1.26 15.36 1.53
N ASP A 312 -1.98 16.39 1.97
CA ASP A 312 -1.59 17.13 3.17
C ASP A 312 -2.39 16.75 4.42
N TYR A 313 -3.60 16.23 4.25
CA TYR A 313 -4.60 16.20 5.32
C TYR A 313 -5.61 15.07 5.08
N ALA A 314 -5.13 13.84 5.07
CA ALA A 314 -5.88 12.65 4.71
C ALA A 314 -7.24 12.49 5.40
N ASP A 315 -7.37 13.00 6.62
CA ASP A 315 -8.58 12.85 7.42
C ASP A 315 -9.65 13.93 7.11
N ASP A 316 -9.30 14.95 6.34
CA ASP A 316 -10.12 16.15 6.15
C ASP A 316 -10.57 16.37 4.70
N CYS A 317 -10.38 15.39 3.81
CA CYS A 317 -10.75 15.52 2.41
C CYS A 317 -12.20 15.19 2.14
N GLU A 318 -12.84 15.99 1.31
CA GLU A 318 -14.12 15.59 0.74
C GLU A 318 -13.88 14.49 -0.30
N PRO A 319 -14.47 13.29 -0.12
CA PRO A 319 -14.23 12.17 -1.02
C PRO A 319 -14.56 12.52 -2.48
N GLY A 320 -13.60 12.28 -3.38
CA GLY A 320 -13.77 12.43 -4.82
C GLY A 320 -14.47 11.21 -5.43
N ALA A 321 -15.19 11.39 -6.55
CA ALA A 321 -15.77 10.28 -7.28
C ALA A 321 -14.66 9.39 -7.87
N GLN A 322 -14.78 8.07 -7.70
CA GLN A 322 -13.88 7.07 -8.23
C GLN A 322 -14.60 6.12 -9.19
N SER A 323 -13.97 5.85 -10.32
CA SER A 323 -14.35 4.79 -11.26
C SER A 323 -13.17 4.43 -12.17
N ALA A 324 -13.31 3.38 -12.95
CA ALA A 324 -12.30 3.02 -13.96
C ALA A 324 -12.00 4.16 -14.94
N GLU A 325 -12.99 4.98 -15.28
CA GLU A 325 -12.88 6.11 -16.20
C GLU A 325 -12.42 7.40 -15.53
N THR A 326 -12.44 7.44 -14.20
CA THR A 326 -12.06 8.63 -13.43
C THR A 326 -10.61 8.50 -12.97
N PRO A 327 -9.66 9.24 -13.55
CA PRO A 327 -8.30 9.25 -13.04
C PRO A 327 -8.27 9.94 -11.67
N GLY A 328 -7.52 9.37 -10.73
CA GLY A 328 -7.47 9.82 -9.35
C GLY A 328 -6.16 9.45 -8.65
N ILE A 329 -6.18 9.53 -7.34
CA ILE A 329 -5.07 9.16 -6.45
C ILE A 329 -4.89 7.64 -6.49
N TRP A 330 -5.96 6.89 -6.28
CA TRP A 330 -5.96 5.42 -6.31
C TRP A 330 -6.08 4.86 -7.73
N ASN A 331 -6.35 5.68 -8.75
CA ASN A 331 -6.38 5.31 -10.16
C ASN A 331 -5.47 6.22 -11.00
N PRO A 332 -4.13 6.17 -10.83
CA PRO A 332 -3.21 7.06 -11.54
C PRO A 332 -2.89 6.63 -12.98
N LEU A 333 -3.16 5.39 -13.38
CA LEU A 333 -2.80 4.88 -14.70
C LEU A 333 -3.36 5.66 -15.88
N PRO A 334 -4.58 6.25 -15.84
CA PRO A 334 -5.06 7.10 -16.92
C PRO A 334 -4.22 8.36 -17.18
N TYR A 335 -3.34 8.75 -16.25
CA TYR A 335 -2.41 9.85 -16.45
C TYR A 335 -1.13 9.45 -17.20
N PHE A 336 -0.79 8.15 -17.25
CA PHE A 336 0.43 7.69 -17.93
C PHE A 336 0.33 7.80 -19.44
N GLU A 337 1.35 8.44 -20.04
CA GLU A 337 1.45 8.59 -21.51
C GLU A 337 1.61 7.24 -22.22
N THR A 338 2.26 6.28 -21.63
CA THR A 338 2.43 4.90 -22.10
C THR A 338 1.10 4.20 -22.29
N VAL A 339 0.22 4.24 -21.30
CA VAL A 339 -1.12 3.65 -21.34
C VAL A 339 -1.97 4.28 -22.45
N LYS A 340 -1.95 5.64 -22.56
CA LYS A 340 -2.69 6.39 -23.58
C LYS A 340 -2.18 6.10 -24.99
N GLN A 341 -0.87 6.17 -25.19
CA GLN A 341 -0.24 6.01 -26.51
C GLN A 341 -0.36 4.58 -27.05
N ASN A 342 -0.36 3.59 -26.17
CA ASN A 342 -0.53 2.19 -26.53
C ASN A 342 -2.01 1.78 -26.67
N GLY A 343 -2.96 2.71 -26.44
CA GLY A 343 -4.39 2.44 -26.55
C GLY A 343 -4.92 1.49 -25.50
N GLN A 344 -4.32 1.44 -24.30
CA GLN A 344 -4.61 0.45 -23.27
C GLN A 344 -5.48 0.96 -22.13
N LEU A 345 -6.13 2.11 -22.26
CA LEU A 345 -7.07 2.62 -21.26
C LEU A 345 -8.21 1.63 -20.94
N SER A 346 -8.58 0.77 -21.89
CA SER A 346 -9.61 -0.28 -21.69
C SER A 346 -9.18 -1.41 -20.74
N ASN A 347 -7.91 -1.48 -20.37
CA ASN A 347 -7.43 -2.42 -19.35
C ASN A 347 -7.68 -1.91 -17.93
N ILE A 348 -8.06 -0.65 -17.79
CA ILE A 348 -8.54 -0.08 -16.53
C ILE A 348 -10.04 -0.32 -16.48
N GLN A 349 -10.51 -1.11 -15.53
CA GLN A 349 -11.85 -1.67 -15.53
C GLN A 349 -12.51 -1.59 -14.15
N ASP A 350 -13.84 -1.65 -14.12
CA ASP A 350 -14.58 -1.81 -12.87
C ASP A 350 -14.25 -3.18 -12.21
N VAL A 351 -14.20 -3.21 -10.89
CA VAL A 351 -13.90 -4.42 -10.11
C VAL A 351 -14.85 -5.59 -10.40
N SER A 352 -16.06 -5.32 -10.88
CA SER A 352 -16.98 -6.39 -11.31
C SER A 352 -16.39 -7.27 -12.43
N ASN A 353 -15.59 -6.68 -13.33
CA ASN A 353 -14.88 -7.44 -14.36
C ASN A 353 -13.78 -8.35 -13.78
N PHE A 354 -13.18 -7.98 -12.65
CA PHE A 354 -12.26 -8.86 -11.94
C PHE A 354 -12.97 -10.10 -11.41
N TYR A 355 -14.14 -9.93 -10.78
CA TYR A 355 -14.94 -11.06 -10.30
C TYR A 355 -15.37 -12.00 -11.44
N GLU A 356 -15.78 -11.44 -12.59
CA GLU A 356 -16.08 -12.24 -13.78
C GLU A 356 -14.84 -13.00 -14.29
N ALA A 357 -13.70 -12.31 -14.39
CA ALA A 357 -12.45 -12.91 -14.85
C ALA A 357 -12.00 -14.04 -13.92
N ALA A 358 -12.08 -13.85 -12.61
CA ALA A 358 -11.78 -14.89 -11.61
C ALA A 358 -12.73 -16.10 -11.74
N GLN A 359 -14.03 -15.85 -11.90
CA GLN A 359 -15.05 -16.90 -12.02
C GLN A 359 -14.88 -17.73 -13.29
N TYR A 360 -14.54 -17.11 -14.42
CA TYR A 360 -14.46 -17.80 -15.71
C TYR A 360 -13.04 -18.22 -16.11
N GLY A 361 -12.05 -18.01 -15.24
CA GLY A 361 -10.66 -18.41 -15.49
C GLY A 361 -9.98 -17.56 -16.57
N THR A 362 -10.33 -16.30 -16.67
CA THR A 362 -9.79 -15.35 -17.66
C THR A 362 -9.03 -14.19 -17.02
N LEU A 363 -8.50 -14.41 -15.81
CA LEU A 363 -7.65 -13.39 -15.15
C LEU A 363 -6.48 -13.00 -16.07
N PRO A 364 -6.13 -11.70 -16.16
CA PRO A 364 -4.90 -11.28 -16.80
C PRO A 364 -3.65 -11.89 -16.15
N ALA A 365 -2.54 -11.89 -16.85
CA ALA A 365 -1.26 -12.29 -16.26
C ALA A 365 -0.86 -11.40 -15.07
N VAL A 366 -1.14 -10.10 -15.17
CA VAL A 366 -0.93 -9.14 -14.08
C VAL A 366 -2.22 -8.40 -13.80
N SER A 367 -2.62 -8.34 -12.53
CA SER A 367 -3.81 -7.63 -12.07
C SER A 367 -3.49 -6.77 -10.85
N TRP A 368 -3.94 -5.53 -10.85
CA TRP A 368 -4.00 -4.67 -9.67
C TRP A 368 -5.45 -4.43 -9.31
N VAL A 369 -5.79 -4.48 -8.03
CA VAL A 369 -7.17 -4.30 -7.55
C VAL A 369 -7.17 -3.22 -6.46
N MET A 370 -7.94 -2.14 -6.71
CA MET A 370 -8.04 -0.98 -5.84
C MET A 370 -9.41 -0.91 -5.19
N PRO A 371 -9.49 -0.60 -3.89
CA PRO A 371 -10.75 -0.49 -3.17
C PRO A 371 -11.51 0.79 -3.53
N GLY A 372 -12.76 0.90 -3.09
CA GLY A 372 -13.45 2.17 -2.91
C GLY A 372 -13.34 2.62 -1.46
N HIS A 373 -13.67 3.87 -1.19
CA HIS A 373 -13.53 4.47 0.16
C HIS A 373 -14.11 3.60 1.28
N LEU A 374 -15.32 3.05 1.09
CA LEU A 374 -15.98 2.25 2.13
C LEU A 374 -15.33 0.90 2.40
N GLU A 375 -14.60 0.36 1.42
CA GLU A 375 -13.93 -0.92 1.48
C GLU A 375 -12.41 -0.80 1.61
N SER A 376 -11.88 0.42 1.74
CA SER A 376 -10.44 0.68 1.69
C SER A 376 -9.72 0.52 3.01
N GLU A 377 -10.41 0.62 4.13
CA GLU A 377 -9.84 0.77 5.49
C GLU A 377 -9.18 2.12 5.76
N HIS A 378 -9.11 3.01 4.74
CA HIS A 378 -8.72 4.41 4.94
C HIS A 378 -9.63 5.08 5.97
N GLY A 379 -9.05 5.73 6.97
CA GLY A 379 -9.86 6.43 7.98
C GLY A 379 -10.85 7.45 7.38
N PRO A 380 -12.12 7.46 7.82
CA PRO A 380 -12.73 6.66 8.86
C PRO A 380 -13.51 5.43 8.35
N ALA A 381 -13.08 4.77 7.27
CA ALA A 381 -13.75 3.56 6.78
C ALA A 381 -13.64 2.41 7.80
N ASN A 382 -14.63 1.50 7.74
CA ASN A 382 -14.70 0.38 8.65
C ASN A 382 -13.78 -0.77 8.22
N ILE A 383 -12.85 -1.18 9.08
CA ILE A 383 -11.89 -2.26 8.80
C ILE A 383 -12.57 -3.61 8.52
N SER A 384 -13.76 -3.84 9.07
CA SER A 384 -14.52 -5.07 8.81
C SER A 384 -15.06 -5.11 7.37
N ASP A 385 -15.43 -3.97 6.81
CA ASP A 385 -15.89 -3.85 5.42
C ASP A 385 -14.72 -4.01 4.44
N GLY A 386 -13.55 -3.44 4.76
CA GLY A 386 -12.32 -3.63 4.00
C GLY A 386 -11.87 -5.09 4.01
N GLN A 387 -11.80 -5.70 5.19
CA GLN A 387 -11.50 -7.13 5.31
C GLN A 387 -12.49 -8.00 4.52
N ALA A 388 -13.78 -7.66 4.55
CA ALA A 388 -14.80 -8.38 3.80
C ALA A 388 -14.62 -8.23 2.29
N HIS A 389 -14.24 -7.04 1.81
CA HIS A 389 -13.92 -6.80 0.41
C HIS A 389 -12.73 -7.66 -0.06
N VAL A 390 -11.62 -7.59 0.65
CA VAL A 390 -10.42 -8.39 0.36
C VAL A 390 -10.75 -9.88 0.38
N THR A 391 -11.50 -10.35 1.38
CA THR A 391 -11.90 -11.75 1.48
C THR A 391 -12.74 -12.19 0.27
N ARG A 392 -13.65 -11.34 -0.22
CA ARG A 392 -14.43 -11.65 -1.44
C ARG A 392 -13.55 -11.77 -2.67
N LEU A 393 -12.56 -10.90 -2.84
CA LEU A 393 -11.60 -10.94 -3.95
C LEU A 393 -10.79 -12.24 -3.92
N ILE A 394 -10.22 -12.59 -2.77
CA ILE A 394 -9.43 -13.80 -2.58
C ILE A 394 -10.30 -15.05 -2.80
N ASN A 395 -11.50 -15.10 -2.23
CA ASN A 395 -12.43 -16.21 -2.42
C ASN A 395 -12.80 -16.41 -3.89
N ALA A 396 -13.00 -15.32 -4.65
CA ALA A 396 -13.32 -15.41 -6.08
C ALA A 396 -12.20 -16.10 -6.87
N ILE A 397 -10.95 -15.79 -6.56
CA ILE A 397 -9.78 -16.46 -7.16
C ILE A 397 -9.70 -17.91 -6.71
N MET A 398 -9.80 -18.18 -5.40
CA MET A 398 -9.67 -19.52 -4.81
C MET A 398 -10.75 -20.47 -5.29
N GLN A 399 -11.95 -19.99 -5.59
CA GLN A 399 -13.06 -20.77 -6.12
C GLN A 399 -13.05 -20.86 -7.65
N GLY A 400 -12.23 -20.05 -8.30
CA GLY A 400 -12.13 -19.98 -9.75
C GLY A 400 -11.08 -20.92 -10.34
N PRO A 401 -11.10 -21.11 -11.67
CA PRO A 401 -10.18 -22.03 -12.35
C PRO A 401 -8.70 -21.61 -12.31
N ASN A 402 -8.39 -20.33 -12.02
CA ASN A 402 -7.01 -19.82 -12.04
C ASN A 402 -6.27 -20.03 -10.70
N TRP A 403 -6.92 -20.53 -9.63
CA TRP A 403 -6.28 -20.68 -8.31
C TRP A 403 -4.94 -21.39 -8.39
N ASP A 404 -4.88 -22.55 -9.05
CA ASP A 404 -3.68 -23.39 -9.11
C ASP A 404 -2.48 -22.74 -9.79
N SER A 405 -2.63 -21.56 -10.36
CA SER A 405 -1.56 -20.82 -11.05
C SER A 405 -1.47 -19.34 -10.65
N THR A 406 -2.05 -18.95 -9.49
CA THR A 406 -2.11 -17.57 -9.04
C THR A 406 -1.22 -17.32 -7.83
N ALA A 407 -0.53 -16.18 -7.84
CA ALA A 407 0.07 -15.56 -6.66
C ALA A 407 -0.67 -14.24 -6.36
N ILE A 408 -1.20 -14.12 -5.15
CA ILE A 408 -1.89 -12.92 -4.66
C ILE A 408 -0.97 -12.25 -3.64
N PHE A 409 -0.64 -10.99 -3.87
CA PHE A 409 0.02 -10.11 -2.91
C PHE A 409 -1.03 -9.15 -2.36
N LEU A 410 -1.25 -9.19 -1.06
CA LEU A 410 -2.10 -8.25 -0.34
C LEU A 410 -1.21 -7.33 0.47
N THR A 411 -1.38 -6.02 0.31
CA THR A 411 -0.63 -5.00 1.05
C THR A 411 -1.45 -3.74 1.23
N TRP A 412 -0.94 -2.81 2.04
CA TRP A 412 -1.47 -1.46 2.24
C TRP A 412 -0.50 -0.46 1.65
N ASP A 413 -1.01 0.66 1.19
CA ASP A 413 -0.24 1.67 0.45
C ASP A 413 0.76 2.42 1.34
N ASP A 414 0.30 2.87 2.51
CA ASP A 414 1.11 3.55 3.52
C ASP A 414 0.63 3.27 4.96
N TRP A 415 1.30 3.88 5.95
CA TRP A 415 1.08 3.60 7.39
C TRP A 415 -0.14 4.32 7.98
N GLY A 416 -0.76 5.28 7.28
CA GLY A 416 -1.94 6.02 7.75
C GLY A 416 -1.75 6.80 9.04
N GLY A 417 -0.53 7.20 9.36
CA GLY A 417 -0.20 7.83 10.64
C GLY A 417 -0.17 6.88 11.84
N PHE A 418 -0.50 5.58 11.67
CA PHE A 418 -0.45 4.59 12.74
C PHE A 418 0.99 4.24 13.11
N TYR A 419 1.19 3.98 14.39
CA TYR A 419 2.49 3.66 14.96
C TYR A 419 3.12 2.42 14.33
N ASP A 420 4.40 2.52 14.00
CA ASP A 420 5.29 1.40 13.73
C ASP A 420 6.64 1.64 14.43
N HIS A 421 7.22 0.58 15.01
CA HIS A 421 8.43 0.72 15.81
C HIS A 421 9.72 0.56 14.99
N VAL A 422 9.64 0.06 13.75
CA VAL A 422 10.83 -0.25 12.94
C VAL A 422 11.19 0.94 12.04
N LEU A 423 12.46 1.34 12.15
CA LEU A 423 13.00 2.41 11.30
C LEU A 423 13.11 1.95 9.84
N PRO A 424 12.48 2.66 8.88
CA PRO A 424 12.55 2.27 7.48
C PRO A 424 13.98 2.41 6.90
N PRO A 425 14.37 1.49 5.99
CA PRO A 425 15.67 1.53 5.33
C PRO A 425 15.81 2.72 4.37
N GLN A 426 17.00 3.32 4.34
CA GLN A 426 17.35 4.31 3.33
C GLN A 426 17.99 3.62 2.13
N VAL A 427 17.30 3.55 1.00
CA VAL A 427 17.74 2.84 -0.21
C VAL A 427 18.19 3.78 -1.33
N ASP A 428 17.58 4.95 -1.42
CA ASP A 428 17.94 6.03 -2.34
C ASP A 428 17.45 7.39 -1.76
N GLU A 429 17.33 8.43 -2.57
CA GLU A 429 16.87 9.75 -2.11
C GLU A 429 15.40 9.74 -1.65
N ASN A 430 14.59 8.78 -2.10
CA ASN A 430 13.19 8.63 -1.72
C ASN A 430 13.01 7.80 -0.44
N GLY A 431 13.98 6.94 -0.10
CA GLY A 431 13.89 6.00 1.02
C GLY A 431 12.80 4.94 0.83
N TYR A 432 12.63 4.07 1.82
CA TYR A 432 11.39 3.33 2.02
C TYR A 432 10.52 4.06 3.05
N GLY A 433 9.20 3.90 2.95
CA GLY A 433 8.24 4.36 3.95
C GLY A 433 8.22 3.47 5.18
N LEU A 434 7.33 3.75 6.12
CA LEU A 434 7.12 2.90 7.29
C LEU A 434 6.60 1.52 6.85
N ARG A 435 6.69 0.52 7.74
CA ARG A 435 6.18 -0.80 7.44
C ARG A 435 4.67 -0.78 7.28
N VAL A 436 4.22 -1.56 6.31
CA VAL A 436 2.82 -1.87 6.04
C VAL A 436 2.62 -3.39 6.12
N PRO A 437 1.43 -3.91 6.36
CA PRO A 437 1.22 -5.35 6.29
C PRO A 437 1.45 -5.86 4.87
N GLY A 438 2.05 -7.05 4.75
CA GLY A 438 2.22 -7.73 3.49
C GLY A 438 1.93 -9.23 3.64
N LEU A 439 1.17 -9.80 2.69
CA LEU A 439 0.87 -11.23 2.65
C LEU A 439 1.01 -11.78 1.23
N LEU A 440 1.65 -12.94 1.10
CA LEU A 440 1.56 -13.75 -0.10
C LEU A 440 0.55 -14.88 0.11
N ILE A 441 -0.42 -14.98 -0.78
CA ILE A 441 -1.45 -16.02 -0.79
C ILE A 441 -1.38 -16.75 -2.14
N SER A 442 -0.96 -18.03 -2.12
CA SER A 442 -0.75 -18.83 -3.33
C SER A 442 -0.82 -20.32 -3.00
N PRO A 443 -1.22 -21.18 -3.95
CA PRO A 443 -1.12 -22.61 -3.76
C PRO A 443 0.32 -23.10 -3.52
N TYR A 444 1.31 -22.33 -3.90
CA TYR A 444 2.74 -22.64 -3.71
C TYR A 444 3.40 -21.83 -2.61
N ALA A 445 2.67 -20.99 -1.90
CA ALA A 445 3.20 -20.27 -0.73
C ALA A 445 3.55 -21.25 0.40
N LYS A 446 4.64 -21.00 1.10
CA LYS A 446 5.01 -21.74 2.31
C LYS A 446 3.98 -21.48 3.41
N GLN A 447 3.46 -22.54 4.02
CA GLN A 447 2.41 -22.41 5.03
C GLN A 447 2.96 -21.86 6.34
N GLY A 448 2.34 -20.79 6.87
CA GLY A 448 2.67 -20.18 8.16
C GLY A 448 4.11 -19.64 8.22
N TYR A 449 4.69 -19.33 7.06
CA TYR A 449 6.01 -18.75 6.98
C TYR A 449 5.96 -17.23 7.23
N ILE A 450 6.86 -16.75 8.09
CA ILE A 450 7.05 -15.31 8.27
C ILE A 450 8.33 -14.95 7.51
N ASP A 451 8.21 -14.05 6.55
CA ASP A 451 9.36 -13.54 5.79
C ASP A 451 9.90 -12.28 6.47
N HIS A 452 11.15 -12.37 6.91
CA HIS A 452 11.89 -11.29 7.57
C HIS A 452 12.80 -10.52 6.60
N GLN A 453 12.70 -10.76 5.29
CA GLN A 453 13.46 -9.99 4.31
C GLN A 453 12.93 -8.56 4.22
N VAL A 454 13.81 -7.59 3.99
CA VAL A 454 13.40 -6.23 3.64
C VAL A 454 12.72 -6.26 2.28
N LEU A 455 11.44 -5.97 2.25
CA LEU A 455 10.60 -5.93 1.07
C LEU A 455 9.97 -4.54 0.90
N SER A 456 9.57 -4.23 -0.31
CA SER A 456 8.71 -3.10 -0.65
C SER A 456 7.91 -3.46 -1.90
N PHE A 457 7.07 -2.57 -2.41
CA PHE A 457 6.34 -2.80 -3.67
C PHE A 457 7.27 -3.01 -4.87
N ASP A 458 8.53 -2.57 -4.77
CA ASP A 458 9.57 -2.86 -5.74
C ASP A 458 9.84 -4.36 -5.89
N ALA A 459 9.62 -5.14 -4.82
CA ALA A 459 9.72 -6.61 -4.87
C ALA A 459 8.59 -7.23 -5.71
N TYR A 460 7.38 -6.64 -5.67
CA TYR A 460 6.28 -7.07 -6.53
C TYR A 460 6.57 -6.78 -8.00
N LEU A 461 7.11 -5.60 -8.32
CA LEU A 461 7.56 -5.26 -9.68
C LEU A 461 8.64 -6.25 -10.14
N LYS A 462 9.69 -6.44 -9.33
CA LYS A 462 10.77 -7.40 -9.62
C LYS A 462 10.23 -8.80 -9.89
N PHE A 463 9.29 -9.28 -9.06
CA PHE A 463 8.70 -10.61 -9.22
C PHE A 463 7.93 -10.72 -10.54
N MET A 464 7.08 -9.75 -10.90
CA MET A 464 6.35 -9.72 -12.16
C MET A 464 7.29 -9.68 -13.37
N GLU A 465 8.35 -8.89 -13.29
CA GLU A 465 9.38 -8.79 -14.31
C GLU A 465 10.19 -10.09 -14.48
N ASP A 466 10.53 -10.74 -13.37
CA ASP A 466 11.23 -12.01 -13.40
C ASP A 466 10.35 -13.14 -13.96
N ILE A 467 9.08 -13.18 -13.63
CA ILE A 467 8.15 -14.20 -14.12
C ILE A 467 7.80 -13.96 -15.60
N PHE A 468 7.35 -12.76 -15.97
CA PHE A 468 6.74 -12.51 -17.28
C PHE A 468 7.67 -11.85 -18.29
N LEU A 469 8.66 -11.10 -17.85
CA LEU A 469 9.50 -10.27 -18.71
C LEU A 469 10.96 -10.77 -18.80
N LYS A 470 11.24 -11.99 -18.30
CA LYS A 470 12.58 -12.60 -18.30
C LYS A 470 13.63 -11.77 -17.57
N GLY A 471 13.20 -10.99 -16.58
CA GLY A 471 14.06 -10.12 -15.81
C GLY A 471 14.34 -8.76 -16.44
N GLN A 472 13.58 -8.34 -17.45
CA GLN A 472 13.62 -6.96 -17.92
C GLN A 472 13.08 -6.04 -16.83
N ARG A 473 13.83 -4.98 -16.52
CA ARG A 473 13.49 -4.02 -15.44
C ARG A 473 12.89 -2.73 -16.00
N LEU A 474 12.26 -1.95 -15.13
CA LEU A 474 11.92 -0.55 -15.36
C LEU A 474 13.21 0.30 -15.31
N ASP A 475 14.06 0.11 -16.30
CA ASP A 475 15.40 0.70 -16.38
C ASP A 475 15.48 1.66 -17.57
N PRO A 476 15.61 2.98 -17.31
CA PRO A 476 15.65 4.01 -18.35
C PRO A 476 16.84 3.88 -19.32
N GLU A 477 17.86 3.08 -18.98
CA GLU A 477 18.97 2.79 -19.89
C GLU A 477 18.61 1.71 -20.92
N THR A 478 17.65 0.83 -20.59
CA THR A 478 17.33 -0.34 -21.39
C THR A 478 15.91 -0.38 -21.95
N ASP A 479 14.95 0.35 -21.35
CA ASP A 479 13.54 0.34 -21.77
C ASP A 479 13.24 1.21 -23.01
N GLY A 480 14.22 2.01 -23.47
CA GLY A 480 14.09 2.91 -24.62
C GLY A 480 13.38 4.24 -24.32
N ARG A 481 13.09 4.53 -23.06
CA ARG A 481 12.41 5.76 -22.58
C ARG A 481 13.21 6.43 -21.47
N PRO A 482 14.41 6.99 -21.75
CA PRO A 482 15.30 7.54 -20.73
C PRO A 482 14.59 8.58 -19.85
N ASP A 483 14.52 8.33 -18.56
CA ASP A 483 14.01 9.23 -17.52
C ASP A 483 15.06 9.43 -16.41
N PRO A 484 14.95 10.49 -15.58
CA PRO A 484 15.92 10.78 -14.54
C PRO A 484 15.57 10.15 -13.19
N ARG A 485 14.94 8.95 -13.15
CA ARG A 485 14.71 8.26 -11.89
C ARG A 485 16.05 8.04 -11.17
N PRO A 486 16.10 8.20 -9.85
CA PRO A 486 17.36 8.12 -9.11
C PRO A 486 17.92 6.70 -9.08
N THR A 487 17.05 5.69 -9.13
CA THR A 487 17.42 4.29 -8.91
C THR A 487 16.49 3.36 -9.69
N VAL A 488 17.03 2.27 -10.22
CA VAL A 488 16.23 1.10 -10.62
C VAL A 488 15.99 0.29 -9.35
N ARG A 489 14.82 0.49 -8.76
CA ARG A 489 14.49 0.07 -7.40
C ARG A 489 14.48 -1.46 -7.24
N GLU A 490 14.14 -2.17 -8.29
CA GLU A 490 14.13 -3.63 -8.34
C GLU A 490 15.52 -4.25 -8.20
N ASN A 491 16.56 -3.44 -8.38
CA ASN A 491 17.97 -3.86 -8.30
C ASN A 491 18.70 -3.39 -7.02
N VAL A 492 18.01 -2.74 -6.08
CA VAL A 492 18.68 -2.29 -4.85
C VAL A 492 19.12 -3.48 -4.00
N PRO A 493 20.33 -3.47 -3.44
CA PRO A 493 20.89 -4.64 -2.73
C PRO A 493 20.11 -5.03 -1.47
N GLN A 494 19.36 -4.11 -0.89
CA GLN A 494 18.57 -4.33 0.31
C GLN A 494 17.28 -5.10 0.04
N LEU A 495 16.79 -5.06 -1.21
CA LEU A 495 15.51 -5.67 -1.58
C LEU A 495 15.63 -7.19 -1.56
N GLY A 496 14.74 -7.83 -0.82
CA GLY A 496 14.61 -9.28 -0.76
C GLY A 496 14.11 -9.90 -2.05
N ASP A 497 13.97 -11.21 -2.04
CA ASP A 497 13.50 -12.00 -3.17
C ASP A 497 12.24 -12.79 -2.78
N LEU A 498 11.10 -12.40 -3.35
CA LEU A 498 9.81 -13.05 -3.09
C LEU A 498 9.78 -14.53 -3.50
N LEU A 499 10.72 -15.01 -4.33
CA LEU A 499 10.84 -16.43 -4.63
C LEU A 499 11.11 -17.25 -3.36
N GLU A 500 11.73 -16.67 -2.34
CA GLU A 500 11.99 -17.37 -1.08
C GLU A 500 10.72 -17.71 -0.29
N GLU A 501 9.62 -17.08 -0.57
CA GLU A 501 8.32 -17.34 0.05
C GLU A 501 7.60 -18.57 -0.53
N PHE A 502 8.06 -19.09 -1.67
CA PHE A 502 7.43 -20.20 -2.36
C PHE A 502 8.18 -21.53 -2.11
N ASP A 503 7.41 -22.62 -2.13
CA ASP A 503 7.90 -23.98 -2.31
C ASP A 503 7.17 -24.62 -3.49
N PHE A 504 7.82 -24.60 -4.65
CA PHE A 504 7.25 -25.19 -5.87
C PHE A 504 7.35 -26.71 -5.91
N SER A 505 8.03 -27.34 -4.96
CA SER A 505 8.11 -28.80 -4.84
C SER A 505 6.94 -29.40 -4.06
N GLN A 506 6.20 -28.57 -3.31
CA GLN A 506 5.04 -29.01 -2.55
C GLN A 506 3.83 -29.33 -3.45
N ASN A 507 2.90 -30.14 -2.93
CA ASN A 507 1.56 -30.19 -3.51
C ASN A 507 0.89 -28.83 -3.34
N PRO A 508 0.14 -28.33 -4.34
CA PRO A 508 -0.57 -27.07 -4.21
C PRO A 508 -1.43 -27.03 -2.94
N ASN A 509 -1.34 -25.95 -2.18
CA ASN A 509 -2.22 -25.71 -1.05
C ASN A 509 -3.67 -25.64 -1.52
N PRO A 510 -4.60 -26.28 -0.83
CA PRO A 510 -6.02 -26.19 -1.18
C PRO A 510 -6.53 -24.75 -0.95
N PRO A 511 -7.61 -24.35 -1.64
CA PRO A 511 -8.27 -23.08 -1.36
C PRO A 511 -8.70 -22.96 0.11
N VAL A 512 -8.46 -21.80 0.71
CA VAL A 512 -8.91 -21.43 2.06
C VAL A 512 -10.02 -20.39 1.92
N VAL A 513 -11.23 -20.85 1.63
CA VAL A 513 -12.40 -19.99 1.45
C VAL A 513 -12.96 -19.59 2.82
N LEU A 514 -12.98 -18.30 3.09
CA LEU A 514 -13.39 -17.74 4.38
C LEU A 514 -14.73 -17.00 4.26
N PRO A 515 -15.52 -16.90 5.34
CA PRO A 515 -16.68 -16.02 5.37
C PRO A 515 -16.23 -14.57 5.21
N SER A 516 -16.90 -13.78 4.36
CA SER A 516 -16.51 -12.37 4.13
C SER A 516 -16.62 -11.54 5.41
N TYR A 517 -17.67 -11.78 6.18
CA TYR A 517 -17.84 -11.24 7.52
C TYR A 517 -17.69 -12.38 8.53
N PRO A 518 -16.48 -12.64 9.02
CA PRO A 518 -16.31 -13.64 10.06
C PRO A 518 -17.04 -13.18 11.32
N THR A 519 -17.85 -14.05 11.90
CA THR A 519 -18.45 -13.79 13.20
C THR A 519 -17.35 -13.85 14.25
N SER A 520 -16.76 -12.71 14.59
CA SER A 520 -16.16 -12.54 15.90
C SER A 520 -17.30 -12.78 16.90
N SER A 521 -17.05 -13.60 17.91
CA SER A 521 -18.05 -13.96 18.90
C SER A 521 -18.70 -12.69 19.48
N GLY A 522 -19.81 -12.24 18.91
CA GLY A 522 -20.65 -11.21 19.51
C GLY A 522 -21.21 -10.08 18.66
N THR A 523 -20.74 -9.82 17.46
CA THR A 523 -21.32 -8.74 16.63
C THR A 523 -21.85 -9.28 15.29
N ALA A 524 -23.14 -9.07 15.06
CA ALA A 524 -23.79 -9.38 13.79
C ALA A 524 -23.22 -8.49 12.67
N PRO A 525 -23.17 -8.95 11.41
CA PRO A 525 -22.70 -8.13 10.29
C PRO A 525 -23.56 -6.88 10.19
N HIS A 526 -22.89 -5.73 10.19
CA HIS A 526 -23.51 -4.43 10.01
C HIS A 526 -23.56 -4.11 8.52
N THR A 527 -24.66 -3.52 8.06
CA THR A 527 -24.76 -2.90 6.73
C THR A 527 -24.40 -1.43 6.92
N THR A 528 -23.54 -0.88 6.09
CA THR A 528 -23.26 0.55 6.09
C THR A 528 -24.13 1.26 5.06
N TYR A 529 -24.47 2.53 5.34
CA TYR A 529 -25.21 3.41 4.45
C TYR A 529 -24.51 4.76 4.36
N LEU A 530 -24.20 5.20 3.16
CA LEU A 530 -23.68 6.54 2.91
C LEU A 530 -24.84 7.51 2.75
N VAL A 531 -24.93 8.49 3.64
CA VAL A 531 -25.98 9.50 3.64
C VAL A 531 -25.87 10.37 2.39
N GLY A 532 -26.90 10.35 1.55
CA GLY A 532 -27.02 11.21 0.39
C GLY A 532 -27.52 12.62 0.73
N LEU A 533 -27.43 13.53 -0.22
CA LEU A 533 -27.97 14.88 -0.05
C LEU A 533 -29.51 14.83 0.01
N GLY A 534 -30.08 15.25 1.12
CA GLY A 534 -31.53 15.28 1.36
C GLY A 534 -32.07 14.07 2.12
N ASP A 535 -31.23 13.08 2.45
CA ASP A 535 -31.64 11.95 3.26
C ASP A 535 -31.99 12.37 4.69
N THR A 536 -32.90 11.63 5.30
CA THR A 536 -33.20 11.72 6.73
C THR A 536 -32.90 10.41 7.43
N LEU A 537 -32.51 10.47 8.71
CA LEU A 537 -32.25 9.27 9.51
C LEU A 537 -33.46 8.33 9.55
N SER A 538 -34.68 8.88 9.52
CA SER A 538 -35.92 8.11 9.53
C SER A 538 -36.16 7.34 8.23
N GLU A 539 -35.94 7.97 7.06
CA GLU A 539 -36.08 7.33 5.76
C GLU A 539 -35.02 6.23 5.56
N ILE A 540 -33.78 6.50 6.00
CA ILE A 540 -32.72 5.50 5.98
C ILE A 540 -33.09 4.31 6.87
N ALA A 541 -33.53 4.56 8.12
CA ALA A 541 -33.92 3.51 9.04
C ALA A 541 -35.08 2.66 8.48
N GLU A 542 -36.09 3.30 7.85
CA GLU A 542 -37.22 2.59 7.21
C GLU A 542 -36.74 1.69 6.06
N SER A 543 -35.79 2.16 5.24
CA SER A 543 -35.23 1.37 4.12
C SER A 543 -34.52 0.09 4.57
N PHE A 544 -33.99 0.10 5.79
CA PHE A 544 -33.31 -1.04 6.42
C PHE A 544 -34.15 -1.77 7.46
N HIS A 545 -35.44 -1.48 7.56
CA HIS A 545 -36.38 -2.13 8.48
C HIS A 545 -35.97 -2.00 9.96
N THR A 546 -35.37 -0.87 10.33
CA THR A 546 -34.98 -0.51 11.71
C THR A 546 -35.67 0.80 12.13
N SER A 547 -35.42 1.28 13.36
CA SER A 547 -35.93 2.58 13.80
C SER A 547 -34.85 3.66 13.78
N ALA A 548 -35.23 4.93 13.64
CA ALA A 548 -34.30 6.05 13.70
C ALA A 548 -33.54 6.10 15.05
N GLU A 549 -34.20 5.69 16.15
CA GLU A 549 -33.58 5.62 17.47
C GLU A 549 -32.49 4.52 17.53
N ALA A 550 -32.79 3.32 16.96
CA ALA A 550 -31.82 2.22 16.91
C ALA A 550 -30.64 2.58 16.01
N LEU A 551 -30.92 3.20 14.86
CA LEU A 551 -29.88 3.65 13.92
C LEU A 551 -29.07 4.79 14.56
N GLY A 552 -29.70 5.74 15.23
CA GLY A 552 -29.04 6.82 15.96
C GLY A 552 -28.16 6.31 17.09
N GLN A 553 -28.65 5.36 17.88
CA GLN A 553 -27.89 4.75 18.98
C GLN A 553 -26.67 3.98 18.47
N ALA A 554 -26.82 3.22 17.38
CA ALA A 554 -25.72 2.47 16.76
C ALA A 554 -24.61 3.38 16.22
N ASN A 555 -24.94 4.65 15.93
CA ASN A 555 -24.03 5.64 15.34
C ASN A 555 -23.68 6.80 16.30
N GLY A 556 -24.04 6.72 17.59
CA GLY A 556 -23.76 7.78 18.55
C GLY A 556 -24.42 9.13 18.22
N ILE A 557 -25.55 9.11 17.47
CA ILE A 557 -26.27 10.32 17.06
C ILE A 557 -27.26 10.68 18.17
N GLU A 558 -27.00 11.78 18.88
CA GLU A 558 -27.86 12.28 19.96
C GLU A 558 -29.10 13.02 19.41
N ASP A 559 -28.94 13.81 18.37
CA ASP A 559 -30.05 14.51 17.68
C ASP A 559 -30.41 13.78 16.40
N LEU A 560 -31.47 12.99 16.44
CA LEU A 560 -31.95 12.17 15.30
C LEU A 560 -32.37 12.99 14.05
N ASN A 561 -32.45 14.30 14.17
CA ASN A 561 -32.73 15.20 13.05
C ASN A 561 -31.46 15.76 12.41
N LEU A 562 -30.29 15.35 12.89
CA LEU A 562 -29.03 15.91 12.45
C LEU A 562 -28.10 14.81 11.91
N ILE A 563 -28.18 14.58 10.61
CA ILE A 563 -27.22 13.79 9.81
C ILE A 563 -26.70 14.62 8.65
N TYR A 564 -25.58 14.23 8.08
CA TYR A 564 -24.92 15.02 7.04
C TYR A 564 -24.72 14.18 5.78
N ALA A 565 -24.88 14.77 4.61
CA ALA A 565 -24.50 14.14 3.35
C ALA A 565 -23.00 13.77 3.39
N GLY A 566 -22.68 12.52 3.02
CA GLY A 566 -21.34 11.96 3.15
C GLY A 566 -21.06 11.25 4.50
N GLN A 567 -21.98 11.32 5.46
CA GLN A 567 -21.87 10.57 6.71
C GLN A 567 -22.16 9.09 6.46
N ILE A 568 -21.32 8.21 7.01
CA ILE A 568 -21.55 6.76 7.00
C ILE A 568 -22.34 6.37 8.25
N LEU A 569 -23.43 5.65 8.04
CA LEU A 569 -24.26 5.11 9.13
C LEU A 569 -24.14 3.58 9.17
N TYR A 570 -23.92 3.05 10.37
CA TYR A 570 -24.01 1.63 10.64
C TYR A 570 -25.46 1.25 10.90
N VAL A 571 -25.96 0.34 10.11
CA VAL A 571 -27.33 -0.13 10.22
C VAL A 571 -27.37 -1.37 11.10
N PRO A 572 -27.91 -1.30 12.34
CA PRO A 572 -28.12 -2.48 13.16
C PRO A 572 -29.15 -3.40 12.49
N ARG A 573 -28.90 -4.69 12.49
CA ARG A 573 -29.88 -5.70 12.05
C ARG A 573 -30.84 -6.08 13.16
#